data_122335db2256ddcef54dd28ccbccc986
#
_entry.id   122335db2256ddcef54dd28ccbccc986
#
_cell.length_a   1.000
_cell.length_b   1.000
_cell.length_c   1.000
_cell.angle_alpha   90.00
_cell.angle_beta   90.00
_cell.angle_gamma   90.00
#
_symmetry.space_group_name_H-M   'P 1'
#
loop_
_entity.id
_entity.type
_entity.pdbx_description
1 polymer ?
#
loop_
_entity_poly.entity_id
_entity_poly.type
_entity_poly.pdbx_seq_one_letter_code
_entity_poly.pdbx_strand_id
1 'polypeptide(L)'
;MLSRLTDFTFRRALPVLEQVMRMMSLVAQEKGTELTYRAEGTCTMLATRDEIHQIIYNLTDNAVKYTPPGSTVQVSLFREGDQVVLTVEDNGAGIPEEDLPRIFERFYRVDKARSRAAGGTGLGLAIVRDTVEKRGGTVEAANRPGGGAVFTVRWPWREGGGQT
;
A
#
# COMPACT_ATOMS: atom_id res chain seq x y z
N MET A 1 -16.00 12.44 24.06
CA MET A 1 -16.87 11.98 22.96
C MET A 1 -16.53 12.62 21.62
N LEU A 2 -16.46 13.93 21.55
CA LEU A 2 -16.12 14.62 20.31
C LEU A 2 -14.74 14.27 19.79
N SER A 3 -13.77 14.00 20.69
CA SER A 3 -12.44 13.58 20.30
C SER A 3 -12.45 12.24 19.55
N ARG A 4 -13.37 11.34 19.91
CA ARG A 4 -13.49 10.07 19.20
C ARG A 4 -14.04 10.26 17.79
N LEU A 5 -14.92 11.23 17.61
CA LEU A 5 -15.42 11.54 16.28
C LEU A 5 -14.34 12.13 15.40
N THR A 6 -13.43 12.93 15.95
CA THR A 6 -12.31 13.48 15.18
C THR A 6 -11.32 12.41 14.76
N ASP A 7 -11.17 11.32 15.53
CA ASP A 7 -10.28 10.23 15.16
C ASP A 7 -10.77 9.49 13.91
N PHE A 8 -12.08 9.52 13.65
CA PHE A 8 -12.69 8.89 12.49
C PHE A 8 -13.09 9.89 11.42
N THR A 9 -12.57 11.10 11.48
CA THR A 9 -12.89 12.10 10.48
C THR A 9 -12.18 11.80 9.16
N PHE A 10 -12.59 12.53 8.15
CA PHE A 10 -12.01 12.41 6.83
C PHE A 10 -10.56 12.86 6.85
N ARG A 11 -9.70 12.08 6.22
CA ARG A 11 -8.28 12.34 6.16
C ARG A 11 -7.81 12.46 4.72
N ARG A 12 -6.92 13.39 4.51
CA ARG A 12 -6.23 13.52 3.23
C ARG A 12 -5.07 12.54 3.24
N ALA A 13 -4.98 11.73 2.21
CA ALA A 13 -3.95 10.69 2.15
C ALA A 13 -2.58 11.23 1.77
N LEU A 14 -2.50 12.33 1.02
CA LEU A 14 -1.22 12.83 0.52
C LEU A 14 -0.18 13.11 1.60
N PRO A 15 -0.49 13.82 2.69
CA PRO A 15 0.53 14.06 3.72
C PRO A 15 1.08 12.77 4.32
N VAL A 16 0.22 11.75 4.45
CA VAL A 16 0.63 10.45 4.99
C VAL A 16 1.53 9.75 3.99
N LEU A 17 1.18 9.78 2.71
CA LEU A 17 2.01 9.22 1.64
C LEU A 17 3.40 9.86 1.67
N GLU A 18 3.47 11.17 1.73
CA GLU A 18 4.75 11.88 1.74
C GLU A 18 5.62 11.48 2.92
N GLN A 19 5.00 11.29 4.09
CA GLN A 19 5.74 10.86 5.28
C GLN A 19 6.31 9.46 5.10
N VAL A 20 5.52 8.53 4.58
CA VAL A 20 5.97 7.15 4.34
C VAL A 20 7.09 7.13 3.30
N MET A 21 6.97 7.94 2.24
CA MET A 21 7.99 8.00 1.21
C MET A 21 9.31 8.53 1.74
N ARG A 22 9.29 9.54 2.61
CA ARG A 22 10.51 10.02 3.26
C ARG A 22 11.18 8.93 4.07
N MET A 23 10.38 8.16 4.81
CA MET A 23 10.86 7.08 5.64
C MET A 23 11.44 5.94 4.81
N MET A 24 10.73 5.54 3.76
CA MET A 24 11.11 4.41 2.94
C MET A 24 12.22 4.71 1.94
N SER A 25 12.45 5.97 1.61
CA SER A 25 13.48 6.32 0.63
C SER A 25 14.88 5.90 1.07
N LEU A 26 15.18 5.98 2.36
CA LEU A 26 16.47 5.53 2.89
C LEU A 26 16.59 4.01 2.80
N VAL A 27 15.54 3.29 3.16
CA VAL A 27 15.52 1.82 3.09
C VAL A 27 15.71 1.36 1.65
N ALA A 28 15.00 1.99 0.72
CA ALA A 28 15.09 1.66 -0.70
C ALA A 28 16.50 1.94 -1.23
N GLN A 29 17.07 3.08 -0.87
CA GLN A 29 18.42 3.46 -1.29
C GLN A 29 19.46 2.45 -0.81
N GLU A 30 19.38 2.02 0.43
CA GLU A 30 20.29 1.03 0.99
C GLU A 30 20.22 -0.30 0.24
N LYS A 31 19.04 -0.65 -0.22
CA LYS A 31 18.86 -1.89 -0.97
C LYS A 31 19.20 -1.75 -2.45
N GLY A 32 19.35 -0.54 -2.95
CA GLY A 32 19.59 -0.29 -4.37
C GLY A 32 18.32 -0.32 -5.20
N THR A 33 17.20 0.01 -4.59
CA THR A 33 15.89 0.09 -5.25
C THR A 33 15.52 1.55 -5.49
N GLU A 34 15.09 1.86 -6.71
CA GLU A 34 14.57 3.19 -7.02
C GLU A 34 13.12 3.29 -6.60
N LEU A 35 12.85 4.15 -5.63
CA LEU A 35 11.49 4.38 -5.13
C LEU A 35 11.02 5.75 -5.56
N THR A 36 9.92 5.80 -6.30
CA THR A 36 9.31 7.04 -6.76
C THR A 36 7.84 7.05 -6.39
N TYR A 37 7.26 8.26 -6.31
CA TYR A 37 5.83 8.37 -6.08
C TYR A 37 5.26 9.58 -6.80
N ARG A 38 3.95 9.54 -7.02
CA ARG A 38 3.20 10.68 -7.55
C ARG A 38 1.79 10.66 -6.96
N ALA A 39 1.19 11.85 -6.91
CA ALA A 39 -0.16 12.00 -6.40
C ALA A 39 -0.90 13.03 -7.25
N GLU A 40 -2.16 12.77 -7.52
CA GLU A 40 -3.02 13.64 -8.30
C GLU A 40 -4.39 13.79 -7.66
N GLY A 41 -4.92 14.99 -7.70
CA GLY A 41 -6.26 15.28 -7.20
C GLY A 41 -6.35 15.30 -5.69
N THR A 42 -7.57 15.45 -5.20
CA THR A 42 -7.85 15.44 -3.77
C THR A 42 -8.23 14.02 -3.36
N CYS A 43 -7.41 13.42 -2.52
CA CYS A 43 -7.60 12.05 -2.07
C CYS A 43 -7.99 12.05 -0.60
N THR A 44 -9.29 12.19 -0.34
CA THR A 44 -9.86 12.26 1.00
C THR A 44 -10.72 11.02 1.23
N MET A 45 -10.57 10.41 2.40
CA MET A 45 -11.29 9.20 2.77
C MET A 45 -11.59 9.18 4.26
N LEU A 46 -12.57 8.39 4.67
CA LEU A 46 -12.86 8.16 6.07
C LEU A 46 -11.91 7.10 6.61
N ALA A 47 -10.93 7.54 7.38
CA ALA A 47 -9.92 6.65 7.96
C ALA A 47 -9.15 7.39 9.04
N THR A 48 -8.43 6.65 9.87
CA THR A 48 -7.46 7.26 10.76
C THR A 48 -6.14 7.44 10.03
N ARG A 49 -5.33 8.36 10.53
CA ARG A 49 -3.99 8.59 10.00
C ARG A 49 -3.15 7.30 10.06
N ASP A 50 -3.23 6.59 11.19
CA ASP A 50 -2.46 5.35 11.37
C ASP A 50 -2.89 4.27 10.39
N GLU A 51 -4.17 4.18 10.07
CA GLU A 51 -4.64 3.22 9.08
C GLU A 51 -4.06 3.50 7.70
N ILE A 52 -4.09 4.75 7.28
CA ILE A 52 -3.53 5.14 5.98
C ILE A 52 -2.03 4.87 5.96
N HIS A 53 -1.33 5.27 7.03
CA HIS A 53 0.11 5.04 7.16
C HIS A 53 0.45 3.56 7.05
N GLN A 54 -0.27 2.72 7.78
CA GLN A 54 -0.02 1.29 7.82
C GLN A 54 -0.21 0.64 6.46
N ILE A 55 -1.24 1.04 5.73
CA ILE A 55 -1.51 0.49 4.40
C ILE A 55 -0.40 0.86 3.43
N ILE A 56 -0.04 2.14 3.37
CA ILE A 56 0.99 2.61 2.45
C ILE A 56 2.35 1.99 2.82
N TYR A 57 2.67 2.00 4.11
CA TYR A 57 3.92 1.44 4.59
C TYR A 57 4.04 -0.05 4.26
N ASN A 58 3.02 -0.84 4.60
CA ASN A 58 3.09 -2.29 4.39
C ASN A 58 3.24 -2.67 2.92
N LEU A 59 2.52 -1.99 2.04
CA LEU A 59 2.62 -2.27 0.61
C LEU A 59 3.97 -1.85 0.04
N THR A 60 4.46 -0.68 0.43
CA THR A 60 5.74 -0.18 -0.06
C THR A 60 6.90 -1.01 0.47
N ASP A 61 6.86 -1.33 1.77
CA ASP A 61 7.89 -2.16 2.39
C ASP A 61 7.94 -3.54 1.75
N ASN A 62 6.78 -4.14 1.49
CA ASN A 62 6.69 -5.42 0.81
C ASN A 62 7.33 -5.35 -0.58
N ALA A 63 7.04 -4.32 -1.35
CA ALA A 63 7.60 -4.16 -2.70
C ALA A 63 9.13 -4.01 -2.66
N VAL A 64 9.64 -3.22 -1.72
CA VAL A 64 11.09 -3.02 -1.60
C VAL A 64 11.79 -4.29 -1.14
N LYS A 65 11.20 -5.01 -0.17
CA LYS A 65 11.82 -6.23 0.36
C LYS A 65 11.92 -7.36 -0.65
N TYR A 66 10.90 -7.53 -1.47
CA TYR A 66 10.78 -8.72 -2.31
C TYR A 66 11.17 -8.50 -3.77
N THR A 67 11.80 -7.38 -4.08
CA THR A 67 12.38 -7.14 -5.40
C THR A 67 13.90 -7.12 -5.29
N PRO A 68 14.62 -7.55 -6.34
CA PRO A 68 16.08 -7.54 -6.28
C PRO A 68 16.64 -6.13 -6.38
N PRO A 69 17.89 -5.91 -5.94
CA PRO A 69 18.57 -4.63 -6.16
C PRO A 69 18.54 -4.27 -7.65
N GLY A 70 18.38 -2.99 -7.93
CA GLY A 70 18.24 -2.49 -9.30
C GLY A 70 16.81 -2.40 -9.77
N SER A 71 15.85 -2.86 -8.94
CA SER A 71 14.43 -2.76 -9.26
C SER A 71 13.91 -1.35 -9.03
N THR A 72 12.75 -1.08 -9.64
CA THR A 72 12.01 0.17 -9.45
C THR A 72 10.70 -0.12 -8.77
N VAL A 73 10.34 0.69 -7.77
CA VAL A 73 9.03 0.65 -7.12
C VAL A 73 8.40 2.03 -7.30
N GLN A 74 7.18 2.04 -7.83
CA GLN A 74 6.43 3.29 -8.01
C GLN A 74 5.13 3.24 -7.25
N VAL A 75 4.89 4.27 -6.44
CA VAL A 75 3.65 4.43 -5.67
C VAL A 75 2.85 5.57 -6.30
N SER A 76 1.58 5.32 -6.56
CA SER A 76 0.69 6.34 -7.14
C SER A 76 -0.56 6.47 -6.29
N LEU A 77 -1.00 7.70 -6.09
CA LEU A 77 -2.21 8.02 -5.34
C LEU A 77 -3.04 8.98 -6.18
N PHE A 78 -4.28 8.61 -6.47
CA PHE A 78 -5.12 9.45 -7.31
C PHE A 78 -6.60 9.18 -7.02
N ARG A 79 -7.43 10.10 -7.44
CA ARG A 79 -8.87 9.94 -7.38
C ARG A 79 -9.38 9.46 -8.72
N GLU A 80 -10.22 8.43 -8.70
CA GLU A 80 -10.86 7.90 -9.89
C GLU A 80 -12.36 7.79 -9.61
N GLY A 81 -13.14 8.72 -10.14
CA GLY A 81 -14.58 8.77 -9.85
C GLY A 81 -14.83 8.97 -8.36
N ASP A 82 -15.55 8.04 -7.77
CA ASP A 82 -15.89 8.07 -6.35
C ASP A 82 -14.91 7.28 -5.49
N GLN A 83 -13.74 7.00 -6.01
CA GLN A 83 -12.75 6.20 -5.29
C GLN A 83 -11.41 6.92 -5.19
N VAL A 84 -10.74 6.68 -4.07
CA VAL A 84 -9.32 6.99 -3.92
C VAL A 84 -8.58 5.72 -4.26
N VAL A 85 -7.60 5.80 -5.14
CA VAL A 85 -6.83 4.64 -5.62
C VAL A 85 -5.38 4.82 -5.24
N LEU A 86 -4.82 3.78 -4.62
CA LEU A 86 -3.39 3.69 -4.34
C LEU A 86 -2.85 2.49 -5.10
N THR A 87 -1.80 2.68 -5.88
CA THR A 87 -1.12 1.57 -6.53
C THR A 87 0.32 1.53 -6.08
N VAL A 88 0.85 0.33 -5.88
CA VAL A 88 2.25 0.09 -5.60
C VAL A 88 2.73 -0.92 -6.63
N GLU A 89 3.59 -0.48 -7.54
CA GLU A 89 4.07 -1.28 -8.66
C GLU A 89 5.55 -1.52 -8.57
N ASP A 90 5.98 -2.72 -8.95
CA ASP A 90 7.40 -3.02 -9.07
C ASP A 90 7.69 -3.68 -10.42
N ASN A 91 8.96 -3.74 -10.79
CA ASN A 91 9.40 -4.41 -12.00
C ASN A 91 10.24 -5.66 -11.69
N GLY A 92 9.95 -6.30 -10.57
CA GLY A 92 10.61 -7.53 -10.16
C GLY A 92 10.08 -8.77 -10.88
N ALA A 93 10.16 -9.91 -10.22
CA ALA A 93 9.79 -11.20 -10.82
C ALA A 93 8.29 -11.42 -10.89
N GLY A 94 7.49 -10.63 -10.16
CA GLY A 94 6.06 -10.88 -10.05
C GLY A 94 5.74 -11.94 -9.01
N ILE A 95 4.50 -12.37 -9.00
CA ILE A 95 3.97 -13.33 -8.03
C ILE A 95 3.49 -14.57 -8.80
N PRO A 96 3.87 -15.79 -8.39
CA PRO A 96 3.34 -16.99 -9.04
C PRO A 96 1.81 -16.98 -9.02
N GLU A 97 1.21 -17.34 -10.13
CA GLU A 97 -0.26 -17.24 -10.25
C GLU A 97 -0.99 -18.08 -9.23
N GLU A 98 -0.43 -19.24 -8.85
CA GLU A 98 -1.04 -20.08 -7.83
C GLU A 98 -1.04 -19.42 -6.44
N ASP A 99 -0.15 -18.46 -6.21
CA ASP A 99 -0.07 -17.77 -4.93
C ASP A 99 -0.94 -16.52 -4.86
N LEU A 100 -1.27 -15.91 -6.00
CA LEU A 100 -2.05 -14.67 -6.03
C LEU A 100 -3.33 -14.70 -5.18
N PRO A 101 -4.15 -15.77 -5.22
CA PRO A 101 -5.36 -15.81 -4.40
C PRO A 101 -5.10 -15.91 -2.90
N ARG A 102 -3.88 -16.25 -2.50
CA ARG A 102 -3.55 -16.55 -1.11
C ARG A 102 -2.64 -15.54 -0.43
N ILE A 103 -2.10 -14.58 -1.15
CA ILE A 103 -1.06 -13.69 -0.59
C ILE A 103 -1.57 -12.80 0.54
N PHE A 104 -2.87 -12.60 0.66
CA PHE A 104 -3.47 -11.81 1.74
C PHE A 104 -3.86 -12.67 2.95
N GLU A 105 -3.66 -13.98 2.89
CA GLU A 105 -3.91 -14.86 4.04
C GLU A 105 -2.83 -14.64 5.09
N ARG A 106 -3.23 -14.73 6.36
CA ARG A 106 -2.30 -14.59 7.47
C ARG A 106 -1.22 -15.67 7.40
N PHE A 107 0.02 -15.27 7.59
CA PHE A 107 1.20 -16.15 7.62
C PHE A 107 1.51 -16.83 6.29
N TYR A 108 0.80 -16.50 5.22
CA TYR A 108 1.11 -17.05 3.92
C TYR A 108 2.36 -16.39 3.35
N ARG A 109 3.26 -17.19 2.81
CA ARG A 109 4.50 -16.72 2.20
C ARG A 109 4.72 -17.47 0.90
N VAL A 110 5.04 -16.73 -0.16
CA VAL A 110 5.32 -17.28 -1.48
C VAL A 110 6.57 -18.17 -1.44
N ASP A 111 7.62 -17.66 -0.78
CA ASP A 111 8.89 -18.37 -0.60
C ASP A 111 9.27 -18.22 0.87
N LYS A 112 9.10 -19.27 1.65
CA LYS A 112 9.32 -19.21 3.10
C LYS A 112 10.75 -18.86 3.48
N ALA A 113 11.73 -19.44 2.79
CA ALA A 113 13.14 -19.18 3.09
C ALA A 113 13.51 -17.74 2.75
N ARG A 114 13.11 -17.28 1.57
CA ARG A 114 13.38 -15.94 1.11
C ARG A 114 12.66 -14.89 1.96
N SER A 115 11.42 -15.19 2.33
CA SER A 115 10.62 -14.32 3.19
C SER A 115 11.27 -14.15 4.57
N ARG A 116 11.78 -15.23 5.14
CA ARG A 116 12.48 -15.14 6.44
C ARG A 116 13.76 -14.35 6.33
N ALA A 117 14.52 -14.54 5.25
CA ALA A 117 15.75 -13.79 5.01
C ALA A 117 15.48 -12.29 4.88
N ALA A 118 14.34 -11.92 4.31
CA ALA A 118 13.92 -10.53 4.17
C ALA A 118 13.26 -9.98 5.45
N GLY A 119 13.05 -10.81 6.49
CA GLY A 119 12.40 -10.40 7.70
C GLY A 119 10.88 -10.38 7.64
N GLY A 120 10.29 -11.04 6.64
CA GLY A 120 8.84 -11.06 6.46
C GLY A 120 8.15 -11.94 7.49
N THR A 121 7.01 -11.47 8.02
CA THR A 121 6.22 -12.20 9.00
C THR A 121 5.00 -12.91 8.39
N GLY A 122 4.61 -12.52 7.18
CA GLY A 122 3.39 -13.01 6.55
C GLY A 122 2.12 -12.34 7.08
N LEU A 123 2.25 -11.25 7.83
CA LEU A 123 1.11 -10.53 8.41
C LEU A 123 0.80 -9.22 7.71
N GLY A 124 1.79 -8.59 7.07
CA GLY A 124 1.62 -7.24 6.51
C GLY A 124 0.48 -7.11 5.51
N LEU A 125 0.39 -8.05 4.57
CA LEU A 125 -0.66 -8.01 3.55
C LEU A 125 -2.04 -8.34 4.13
N ALA A 126 -2.12 -9.26 5.10
CA ALA A 126 -3.37 -9.57 5.77
C ALA A 126 -3.90 -8.35 6.54
N ILE A 127 -3.02 -7.62 7.20
CA ILE A 127 -3.37 -6.39 7.89
C ILE A 127 -3.91 -5.34 6.91
N VAL A 128 -3.25 -5.19 5.75
CA VAL A 128 -3.71 -4.27 4.71
C VAL A 128 -5.14 -4.61 4.30
N ARG A 129 -5.41 -5.86 3.97
CA ARG A 129 -6.74 -6.28 3.54
C ARG A 129 -7.79 -6.00 4.62
N ASP A 130 -7.52 -6.41 5.85
CA ASP A 130 -8.48 -6.21 6.94
C ASP A 130 -8.78 -4.74 7.18
N THR A 131 -7.76 -3.90 7.15
CA THR A 131 -7.90 -2.46 7.39
C THR A 131 -8.68 -1.79 6.26
N VAL A 132 -8.38 -2.14 5.01
CA VAL A 132 -9.06 -1.58 3.86
C VAL A 132 -10.53 -2.01 3.83
N GLU A 133 -10.80 -3.29 4.04
CA GLU A 133 -12.17 -3.81 4.01
C GLU A 133 -13.04 -3.23 5.11
N LYS A 134 -12.46 -2.98 6.27
CA LYS A 134 -13.14 -2.34 7.38
C LYS A 134 -13.69 -0.96 6.99
N ARG A 135 -13.04 -0.28 6.06
CA ARG A 135 -13.45 1.05 5.59
C ARG A 135 -14.24 1.00 4.29
N GLY A 136 -14.69 -0.17 3.88
CA GLY A 136 -15.49 -0.32 2.67
C GLY A 136 -14.70 -0.32 1.38
N GLY A 137 -13.39 -0.51 1.47
CA GLY A 137 -12.51 -0.57 0.31
C GLY A 137 -12.13 -1.98 -0.07
N THR A 138 -11.28 -2.08 -1.08
CA THR A 138 -10.76 -3.36 -1.58
C THR A 138 -9.26 -3.27 -1.82
N VAL A 139 -8.59 -4.42 -1.76
CA VAL A 139 -7.20 -4.54 -2.16
C VAL A 139 -7.06 -5.76 -3.05
N GLU A 140 -6.27 -5.63 -4.10
CA GLU A 140 -6.01 -6.73 -5.01
C GLU A 140 -4.58 -6.66 -5.51
N ALA A 141 -4.09 -7.78 -6.01
CA ALA A 141 -2.75 -7.87 -6.57
C ALA A 141 -2.83 -8.56 -7.92
N ALA A 142 -1.95 -8.16 -8.81
CA ALA A 142 -1.85 -8.74 -10.14
C ALA A 142 -0.40 -8.67 -10.62
N ASN A 143 -0.06 -9.50 -11.57
CA ASN A 143 1.22 -9.39 -12.26
C ASN A 143 1.09 -8.36 -13.38
N ARG A 144 2.16 -7.61 -13.61
CA ARG A 144 2.21 -6.61 -14.67
C ARG A 144 2.63 -7.25 -15.99
N PRO A 145 2.04 -6.80 -17.11
CA PRO A 145 2.59 -7.16 -18.41
C PRO A 145 4.05 -6.71 -18.50
N GLY A 146 4.92 -7.62 -18.93
CA GLY A 146 6.34 -7.30 -19.05
C GLY A 146 7.17 -7.52 -17.80
N GLY A 147 6.55 -7.88 -16.68
CA GLY A 147 7.28 -8.24 -15.46
C GLY A 147 6.92 -7.36 -14.27
N GLY A 148 6.94 -7.98 -13.09
CA GLY A 148 6.64 -7.32 -11.85
C GLY A 148 5.21 -7.50 -11.39
N ALA A 149 4.89 -6.89 -10.26
CA ALA A 149 3.58 -6.97 -9.62
C ALA A 149 3.00 -5.59 -9.38
N VAL A 150 1.69 -5.52 -9.27
CA VAL A 150 0.99 -4.30 -8.85
C VAL A 150 -0.04 -4.65 -7.79
N PHE A 151 -0.01 -3.87 -6.71
CA PHE A 151 -1.02 -3.92 -5.66
C PHE A 151 -1.89 -2.68 -5.81
N THR A 152 -3.21 -2.86 -5.81
CA THR A 152 -4.16 -1.76 -5.96
C THR A 152 -5.11 -1.75 -4.77
N VAL A 153 -5.18 -0.62 -4.10
CA VAL A 153 -6.12 -0.38 -3.00
C VAL A 153 -7.12 0.66 -3.47
N ARG A 154 -8.40 0.41 -3.21
CA ARG A 154 -9.48 1.34 -3.55
C ARG A 154 -10.29 1.62 -2.30
N TRP A 155 -10.50 2.90 -1.99
CA TRP A 155 -11.36 3.34 -0.90
C TRP A 155 -12.46 4.21 -1.46
N PRO A 156 -13.63 4.25 -0.81
CA PRO A 156 -14.61 5.27 -1.14
C PRO A 156 -14.03 6.66 -0.92
N TRP A 157 -14.13 7.51 -1.94
CA TRP A 157 -13.77 8.90 -1.80
C TRP A 157 -14.83 9.62 -0.98
N ARG A 158 -14.41 10.51 -0.11
CA ARG A 158 -15.31 11.32 0.72
C ARG A 158 -14.86 12.76 0.67
N GLU A 159 -15.81 13.66 0.57
CA GLU A 159 -15.55 15.09 0.58
C GLU A 159 -15.34 15.56 2.01
N GLY A 160 -14.08 15.56 2.44
CA GLY A 160 -13.76 15.86 3.83
C GLY A 160 -14.11 17.26 4.30
N GLY A 161 -14.08 18.24 3.38
CA GLY A 161 -14.37 19.61 3.72
C GLY A 161 -15.83 19.87 4.04
N GLY A 162 -16.72 19.00 3.57
CA GLY A 162 -18.14 19.21 3.71
C GLY A 162 -18.68 19.11 5.12
N GLN A 163 -17.91 18.54 6.01
CA GLN A 163 -18.38 18.35 7.37
C GLN A 163 -18.15 19.52 8.29
N THR A 164 -17.73 20.60 7.79
CA THR A 164 -17.57 21.80 8.59
C THR A 164 -18.91 22.30 9.13
#